data_2f8eb4e04f1aa69f87dcab26ee2b2e3f
#
_entry.id   2f8eb4e04f1aa69f87dcab26ee2b2e3f
#
_cell.length_a   1.000
_cell.length_b   1.000
_cell.length_c   1.000
_cell.angle_alpha   90.00
_cell.angle_beta   90.00
_cell.angle_gamma   90.00
#
_symmetry.space_group_name_H-M   'P 1'
#
loop_
_entity.id
_entity.type
_entity.pdbx_description
1 polymer ?
#
loop_
_entity_poly.entity_id
_entity_poly.type
_entity_poly.pdbx_seq_one_letter_code
_entity_poly.pdbx_strand_id
1 'polypeptide(L)'
;MSDTTTPARAREEPDARAAGQVPEAGRVPEPQAPATKGARRRPRRRRLLAALAAILVSLSGYAVWTNTRPYTLEASIEIHATPQRVWAILTDLPAYKQWNPFIVSSSGRVQVGATLTNRMHDASGDTTFTPTVLVVRPGRELRWIGRVGPGGLFDGEHTFTIQRIGPDLVRFTQREDFTGVAVPFYEGKLHADTLPQFRAMNAALAQRAIEGR
;
A
#
# COMPACT_ATOMS: atom_id res chain seq x y z
N MET A 1 42.51 -40.43 -81.88
CA MET A 1 41.93 -41.56 -82.60
C MET A 1 40.45 -41.26 -82.62
N SER A 2 40.07 -40.61 -83.69
CA SER A 2 39.54 -41.23 -84.95
C SER A 2 38.16 -41.82 -84.63
N ASP A 3 37.10 -41.58 -85.26
CA ASP A 3 36.76 -40.94 -86.56
C ASP A 3 35.18 -40.86 -86.58
N THR A 4 34.65 -39.75 -87.02
CA THR A 4 33.98 -39.62 -88.32
C THR A 4 32.80 -40.59 -88.53
N THR A 5 31.53 -40.13 -88.78
CA THR A 5 31.14 -39.71 -90.11
C THR A 5 29.61 -39.39 -90.10
N THR A 6 29.28 -38.27 -90.58
CA THR A 6 28.06 -37.83 -91.29
C THR A 6 27.93 -38.68 -92.64
N PRO A 7 26.82 -38.65 -93.47
CA PRO A 7 25.71 -37.71 -93.64
C PRO A 7 24.38 -38.29 -94.16
N ALA A 8 23.55 -37.39 -94.59
CA ALA A 8 22.68 -37.25 -95.72
C ALA A 8 21.14 -37.41 -95.51
N ARG A 9 20.43 -36.34 -95.63
CA ARG A 9 19.81 -35.73 -96.86
C ARG A 9 18.61 -36.46 -97.38
N ALA A 10 17.48 -35.88 -97.31
CA ALA A 10 16.73 -35.06 -98.26
C ALA A 10 15.31 -35.51 -98.44
N ARG A 11 14.44 -34.58 -98.56
CA ARG A 11 13.48 -34.12 -99.56
C ARG A 11 12.06 -33.97 -99.02
N GLU A 12 11.65 -32.74 -99.05
CA GLU A 12 10.71 -32.05 -99.93
C GLU A 12 9.27 -32.59 -99.91
N GLU A 13 8.45 -31.74 -99.28
CA GLU A 13 7.24 -30.99 -99.77
C GLU A 13 6.19 -31.76 -100.64
N PRO A 14 4.94 -31.27 -100.84
CA PRO A 14 4.26 -30.05 -100.30
C PRO A 14 2.75 -30.25 -99.94
N ASP A 15 2.24 -29.18 -99.34
CA ASP A 15 0.95 -28.51 -99.67
C ASP A 15 -0.36 -29.15 -99.21
N ALA A 16 -1.10 -28.45 -98.48
CA ALA A 16 -2.41 -27.90 -98.76
C ALA A 16 -3.30 -27.62 -97.57
N ARG A 17 -3.72 -26.39 -97.51
CA ARG A 17 -5.02 -25.85 -97.12
C ARG A 17 -5.31 -25.56 -95.62
N ALA A 18 -5.19 -24.34 -95.38
CA ALA A 18 -6.13 -23.42 -94.73
C ALA A 18 -7.45 -23.98 -94.23
N ALA A 19 -7.67 -23.88 -92.91
CA ALA A 19 -9.01 -23.65 -92.37
C ALA A 19 -8.87 -22.92 -91.03
N GLY A 20 -9.30 -21.75 -91.03
CA GLY A 20 -9.78 -20.82 -90.01
C GLY A 20 -9.52 -21.09 -88.53
N GLN A 21 -8.55 -20.37 -87.97
CA GLN A 21 -8.51 -20.17 -86.51
C GLN A 21 -9.46 -19.04 -86.09
N VAL A 22 -10.52 -19.41 -85.35
CA VAL A 22 -11.38 -18.49 -84.66
C VAL A 22 -10.55 -17.90 -83.46
N PRO A 23 -10.46 -16.58 -83.25
CA PRO A 23 -9.75 -16.01 -82.12
C PRO A 23 -10.55 -16.33 -80.86
N GLU A 24 -9.92 -17.03 -79.97
CA GLU A 24 -10.38 -17.23 -78.55
C GLU A 24 -10.50 -15.87 -77.89
N ALA A 25 -11.74 -15.46 -77.61
CA ALA A 25 -12.06 -14.22 -76.95
C ALA A 25 -11.41 -14.20 -75.56
N GLY A 26 -10.68 -13.11 -75.27
CA GLY A 26 -9.92 -12.89 -74.09
C GLY A 26 -10.75 -13.15 -72.84
N ARG A 27 -10.21 -13.99 -71.92
CA ARG A 27 -10.65 -14.09 -70.55
C ARG A 27 -10.35 -12.77 -69.85
N VAL A 28 -11.43 -12.04 -69.57
CA VAL A 28 -11.39 -10.89 -68.66
C VAL A 28 -10.92 -11.40 -67.26
N PRO A 29 -9.82 -10.89 -66.67
CA PRO A 29 -9.46 -11.28 -65.34
C PRO A 29 -10.53 -10.82 -64.35
N GLU A 30 -11.04 -11.78 -63.59
CA GLU A 30 -11.98 -11.56 -62.48
C GLU A 30 -11.36 -10.57 -61.46
N PRO A 31 -12.09 -9.54 -61.03
CA PRO A 31 -11.55 -8.57 -60.07
C PRO A 31 -11.25 -9.28 -58.72
N GLN A 32 -9.98 -9.40 -58.39
CA GLN A 32 -9.55 -9.87 -57.10
C GLN A 32 -10.06 -8.90 -56.01
N ALA A 33 -10.94 -9.39 -55.14
CA ALA A 33 -11.41 -8.65 -53.97
C ALA A 33 -10.22 -8.19 -53.11
N PRO A 34 -10.23 -6.95 -52.63
CA PRO A 34 -9.13 -6.44 -51.81
C PRO A 34 -9.02 -7.25 -50.52
N ALA A 35 -7.86 -7.84 -50.30
CA ALA A 35 -7.53 -8.54 -49.05
C ALA A 35 -7.66 -7.57 -47.87
N THR A 36 -8.67 -7.76 -47.05
CA THR A 36 -8.89 -7.00 -45.82
C THR A 36 -7.78 -7.31 -44.81
N LYS A 37 -6.66 -6.57 -44.92
CA LYS A 37 -5.62 -6.48 -43.86
C LYS A 37 -6.14 -5.60 -42.73
N GLY A 38 -6.87 -6.15 -41.77
CA GLY A 38 -7.40 -5.26 -40.71
C GLY A 38 -7.84 -5.89 -39.41
N ALA A 39 -7.64 -7.20 -39.12
CA ALA A 39 -8.32 -7.82 -37.98
C ALA A 39 -7.42 -8.48 -36.89
N ARG A 40 -6.09 -8.40 -36.93
CA ARG A 40 -5.22 -9.18 -36.02
C ARG A 40 -4.59 -8.47 -34.84
N ARG A 41 -4.82 -7.13 -34.64
CA ARG A 41 -4.25 -6.41 -33.47
C ARG A 41 -5.17 -6.33 -32.25
N ARG A 42 -6.46 -6.61 -32.36
CA ARG A 42 -7.47 -6.50 -31.30
C ARG A 42 -7.31 -7.49 -30.12
N PRO A 43 -6.90 -8.78 -30.30
CA PRO A 43 -6.83 -9.69 -29.15
C PRO A 43 -5.71 -9.39 -28.16
N ARG A 44 -4.55 -8.91 -28.62
CA ARG A 44 -3.43 -8.52 -27.72
C ARG A 44 -3.79 -7.31 -26.87
N ARG A 45 -4.39 -6.27 -27.46
CA ARG A 45 -4.81 -5.07 -26.74
C ARG A 45 -5.90 -5.39 -25.69
N ARG A 46 -6.85 -6.23 -26.00
CA ARG A 46 -7.88 -6.68 -25.04
C ARG A 46 -7.27 -7.47 -23.88
N ARG A 47 -6.30 -8.34 -24.13
CA ARG A 47 -5.58 -9.08 -23.08
C ARG A 47 -4.77 -8.14 -22.19
N LEU A 48 -4.10 -7.14 -22.76
CA LEU A 48 -3.37 -6.12 -22.00
C LEU A 48 -4.30 -5.28 -21.13
N LEU A 49 -5.44 -4.84 -21.66
CA LEU A 49 -6.45 -4.10 -20.90
C LEU A 49 -7.06 -4.96 -19.78
N ALA A 50 -7.33 -6.23 -20.05
CA ALA A 50 -7.82 -7.15 -19.02
C ALA A 50 -6.78 -7.40 -17.92
N ALA A 51 -5.50 -7.56 -18.27
CA ALA A 51 -4.42 -7.69 -17.31
C ALA A 51 -4.26 -6.42 -16.46
N LEU A 52 -4.30 -5.24 -17.08
CA LEU A 52 -4.25 -3.96 -16.36
C LEU A 52 -5.45 -3.81 -15.42
N ALA A 53 -6.65 -4.13 -15.86
CA ALA A 53 -7.84 -4.11 -15.03
C ALA A 53 -7.72 -5.06 -13.82
N ALA A 54 -7.22 -6.28 -14.03
CA ALA A 54 -6.99 -7.24 -12.96
C ALA A 54 -5.96 -6.72 -11.93
N ILE A 55 -4.86 -6.10 -12.38
CA ILE A 55 -3.87 -5.48 -11.51
C ILE A 55 -4.50 -4.36 -10.69
N LEU A 56 -5.26 -3.47 -11.32
CA LEU A 56 -5.93 -2.36 -10.63
C LEU A 56 -6.93 -2.86 -9.58
N VAL A 57 -7.71 -3.89 -9.89
CA VAL A 57 -8.64 -4.52 -8.94
C VAL A 57 -7.88 -5.13 -7.76
N SER A 58 -6.77 -5.83 -8.03
CA SER A 58 -5.95 -6.44 -6.96
C SER A 58 -5.31 -5.39 -6.06
N LEU A 59 -4.75 -4.31 -6.63
CA LEU A 59 -4.18 -3.21 -5.87
C LEU A 59 -5.24 -2.48 -5.04
N SER A 60 -6.42 -2.24 -5.61
CA SER A 60 -7.54 -1.63 -4.89
C SER A 60 -8.02 -2.54 -3.76
N GLY A 61 -8.16 -3.84 -4.01
CA GLY A 61 -8.51 -4.81 -2.98
C GLY A 61 -7.50 -4.86 -1.85
N TYR A 62 -6.19 -4.84 -2.17
CA TYR A 62 -5.12 -4.77 -1.18
C TYR A 62 -5.20 -3.48 -0.35
N ALA A 63 -5.36 -2.32 -0.99
CA ALA A 63 -5.49 -1.05 -0.30
C ALA A 63 -6.71 -1.01 0.64
N VAL A 64 -7.86 -1.51 0.22
CA VAL A 64 -9.05 -1.62 1.07
C VAL A 64 -8.77 -2.56 2.25
N TRP A 65 -8.20 -3.73 2.00
CA TRP A 65 -7.90 -4.71 3.04
C TRP A 65 -6.97 -4.14 4.12
N THR A 66 -5.87 -3.50 3.74
CA THR A 66 -4.88 -2.93 4.69
C THR A 66 -5.40 -1.71 5.45
N ASN A 67 -6.37 -0.98 4.89
CA ASN A 67 -6.98 0.17 5.55
C ASN A 67 -8.21 -0.17 6.40
N THR A 68 -8.74 -1.40 6.30
CA THR A 68 -9.90 -1.85 7.08
C THR A 68 -9.55 -2.90 8.14
N ARG A 69 -8.33 -3.44 8.12
CA ARG A 69 -7.84 -4.42 9.09
C ARG A 69 -6.57 -3.90 9.74
N PRO A 70 -6.68 -3.21 10.88
CA PRO A 70 -5.52 -2.65 11.56
C PRO A 70 -4.61 -3.75 12.12
N TYR A 71 -3.32 -3.50 12.05
CA TYR A 71 -2.35 -4.17 12.91
C TYR A 71 -2.33 -3.45 14.26
N THR A 72 -2.68 -4.15 15.34
CA THR A 72 -2.86 -3.55 16.66
C THR A 72 -1.73 -3.92 17.61
N LEU A 73 -1.17 -2.91 18.27
CA LEU A 73 -0.32 -3.08 19.45
C LEU A 73 -1.04 -2.56 20.70
N GLU A 74 -0.94 -3.28 21.81
CA GLU A 74 -1.57 -2.91 23.06
C GLU A 74 -0.71 -3.27 24.26
N ALA A 75 -0.65 -2.37 25.23
CA ALA A 75 -0.05 -2.61 26.54
C ALA A 75 -0.94 -1.99 27.63
N SER A 76 -1.19 -2.74 28.69
CA SER A 76 -1.98 -2.29 29.84
C SER A 76 -1.19 -2.44 31.12
N ILE A 77 -1.51 -1.56 32.09
CA ILE A 77 -0.99 -1.63 33.47
C ILE A 77 -2.06 -1.18 34.45
N GLU A 78 -2.02 -1.72 35.68
CA GLU A 78 -2.85 -1.21 36.76
C GLU A 78 -2.03 -0.18 37.57
N ILE A 79 -2.67 0.96 37.85
CA ILE A 79 -2.05 2.09 38.53
C ILE A 79 -2.86 2.42 39.78
N HIS A 80 -2.20 2.39 40.92
CA HIS A 80 -2.78 2.80 42.21
C HIS A 80 -2.89 4.34 42.28
N ALA A 81 -3.83 4.90 41.52
CA ALA A 81 -4.13 6.33 41.47
C ALA A 81 -5.55 6.58 41.00
N THR A 82 -6.05 7.80 41.23
CA THR A 82 -7.33 8.22 40.67
C THR A 82 -7.25 8.46 39.15
N PRO A 83 -8.34 8.33 38.40
CA PRO A 83 -8.36 8.68 36.97
C PRO A 83 -7.91 10.12 36.70
N GLN A 84 -8.28 11.06 37.57
CA GLN A 84 -7.92 12.46 37.46
C GLN A 84 -6.39 12.68 37.59
N ARG A 85 -5.74 11.95 38.49
CA ARG A 85 -4.30 12.01 38.66
C ARG A 85 -3.55 11.51 37.45
N VAL A 86 -3.96 10.31 36.92
CA VAL A 86 -3.36 9.75 35.73
C VAL A 86 -3.59 10.66 34.53
N TRP A 87 -4.80 11.20 34.39
CA TRP A 87 -5.12 12.14 33.32
C TRP A 87 -4.27 13.42 33.36
N ALA A 88 -4.11 14.02 34.56
CA ALA A 88 -3.32 15.22 34.70
C ALA A 88 -1.86 15.01 34.28
N ILE A 89 -1.26 13.86 34.59
CA ILE A 89 0.10 13.52 34.16
C ILE A 89 0.17 13.25 32.64
N LEU A 90 -0.78 12.51 32.12
CA LEU A 90 -0.85 12.17 30.69
C LEU A 90 -1.03 13.41 29.81
N THR A 91 -1.69 14.44 30.29
CA THR A 91 -1.99 15.66 29.51
C THR A 91 -1.06 16.82 29.79
N ASP A 92 -0.15 16.70 30.75
CA ASP A 92 0.93 17.65 30.99
C ASP A 92 2.09 17.41 30.01
N LEU A 93 1.88 17.81 28.75
CA LEU A 93 2.83 17.58 27.67
C LEU A 93 4.24 18.18 27.95
N PRO A 94 4.38 19.39 28.55
CA PRO A 94 5.69 19.93 28.88
C PRO A 94 6.49 19.10 29.88
N ALA A 95 5.80 18.33 30.74
CA ALA A 95 6.45 17.49 31.75
C ALA A 95 6.96 16.15 31.19
N TYR A 96 6.62 15.77 29.95
CA TYR A 96 7.02 14.49 29.35
C TYR A 96 8.53 14.24 29.40
N LYS A 97 9.33 15.26 29.17
CA LYS A 97 10.81 15.21 29.30
C LYS A 97 11.34 14.77 30.64
N GLN A 98 10.51 14.80 31.70
CA GLN A 98 10.91 14.44 33.07
C GLN A 98 10.68 12.97 33.40
N TRP A 99 9.73 12.32 32.69
CA TRP A 99 9.29 10.98 33.07
C TRP A 99 9.07 10.01 31.92
N ASN A 100 8.77 10.50 30.69
CA ASN A 100 8.38 9.63 29.59
C ASN A 100 9.61 9.16 28.80
N PRO A 101 9.95 7.87 28.84
CA PRO A 101 11.14 7.37 28.14
C PRO A 101 10.91 7.19 26.62
N PHE A 102 9.65 7.20 26.17
CA PHE A 102 9.28 7.00 24.78
C PHE A 102 9.05 8.33 24.05
N ILE A 103 8.16 9.17 24.58
CA ILE A 103 7.92 10.51 24.02
C ILE A 103 8.73 11.49 24.89
N VAL A 104 9.98 11.69 24.50
CA VAL A 104 10.95 12.47 25.30
C VAL A 104 10.68 13.96 25.28
N SER A 105 9.82 14.45 24.41
CA SER A 105 9.34 15.83 24.39
C SER A 105 7.98 15.88 23.67
N SER A 106 7.06 16.65 24.24
CA SER A 106 5.74 16.88 23.64
C SER A 106 5.33 18.34 23.83
N SER A 107 4.67 18.90 22.81
CA SER A 107 4.11 20.25 22.83
C SER A 107 2.84 20.33 21.99
N GLY A 108 2.07 21.40 22.19
CA GLY A 108 0.77 21.61 21.54
C GLY A 108 -0.35 21.75 22.55
N ARG A 109 -1.59 21.59 22.11
CA ARG A 109 -2.79 21.65 22.97
C ARG A 109 -3.53 20.32 22.93
N VAL A 110 -3.90 19.80 24.10
CA VAL A 110 -4.76 18.62 24.22
C VAL A 110 -6.22 19.03 23.94
N GLN A 111 -6.50 19.27 22.67
CA GLN A 111 -7.80 19.72 22.17
C GLN A 111 -8.09 19.04 20.84
N VAL A 112 -9.32 18.59 20.64
CA VAL A 112 -9.77 17.97 19.37
C VAL A 112 -9.46 18.87 18.18
N GLY A 113 -8.83 18.31 17.15
CA GLY A 113 -8.39 19.00 15.95
C GLY A 113 -7.02 19.68 16.06
N ALA A 114 -6.45 19.81 17.27
CA ALA A 114 -5.13 20.38 17.43
C ALA A 114 -4.05 19.37 17.02
N THR A 115 -2.94 19.90 16.49
CA THR A 115 -1.73 19.12 16.21
C THR A 115 -0.78 19.20 17.39
N LEU A 116 -0.25 18.06 17.80
CA LEU A 116 0.84 17.96 18.77
C LEU A 116 2.17 17.84 18.03
N THR A 117 3.27 18.18 18.70
CA THR A 117 4.62 17.89 18.24
C THR A 117 5.29 17.00 19.27
N ASN A 118 5.48 15.74 18.92
CA ASN A 118 6.07 14.72 19.78
C ASN A 118 7.45 14.34 19.24
N ARG A 119 8.48 14.40 20.08
CA ARG A 119 9.78 13.82 19.80
C ARG A 119 9.84 12.47 20.50
N MET A 120 9.94 11.42 19.71
CA MET A 120 10.07 10.04 20.18
C MET A 120 11.54 9.63 20.12
N HIS A 121 11.94 8.78 21.05
CA HIS A 121 13.27 8.20 21.11
C HIS A 121 13.14 6.68 21.00
N ASP A 122 13.84 6.09 20.04
CA ASP A 122 13.95 4.65 19.87
C ASP A 122 15.41 4.24 19.57
N ALA A 123 15.63 2.96 19.30
CA ALA A 123 16.96 2.43 18.98
C ALA A 123 17.58 3.04 17.70
N SER A 124 16.77 3.65 16.84
CA SER A 124 17.21 4.33 15.60
C SER A 124 17.57 5.80 15.83
N GLY A 125 17.26 6.35 17.03
CA GLY A 125 17.46 7.74 17.39
C GLY A 125 16.18 8.54 17.62
N ASP A 126 16.25 9.86 17.46
CA ASP A 126 15.10 10.74 17.67
C ASP A 126 14.31 10.96 16.40
N THR A 127 13.00 10.78 16.49
CA THR A 127 12.04 11.05 15.40
C THR A 127 10.99 12.04 15.87
N THR A 128 10.71 13.07 15.07
CA THR A 128 9.61 14.00 15.33
C THR A 128 8.35 13.55 14.62
N PHE A 129 7.28 13.50 15.38
CA PHE A 129 5.97 13.06 14.95
C PHE A 129 4.90 14.08 15.31
N THR A 130 3.99 14.38 14.37
CA THR A 130 3.01 15.47 14.51
C THR A 130 1.57 14.95 14.39
N PRO A 131 1.05 14.26 15.44
CA PRO A 131 -0.29 13.72 15.40
C PRO A 131 -1.37 14.79 15.58
N THR A 132 -2.55 14.52 15.01
CA THR A 132 -3.75 15.31 15.24
C THR A 132 -4.61 14.67 16.33
N VAL A 133 -5.02 15.44 17.31
CA VAL A 133 -5.88 14.98 18.40
C VAL A 133 -7.30 14.72 17.89
N LEU A 134 -7.82 13.52 18.12
CA LEU A 134 -9.14 13.07 17.68
C LEU A 134 -10.17 13.09 18.82
N VAL A 135 -9.76 12.67 20.02
CA VAL A 135 -10.66 12.53 21.17
C VAL A 135 -9.99 13.06 22.42
N VAL A 136 -10.72 13.85 23.19
CA VAL A 136 -10.33 14.31 24.54
C VAL A 136 -11.53 14.10 25.47
N ARG A 137 -11.45 13.07 26.30
CA ARG A 137 -12.46 12.76 27.36
C ARG A 137 -11.73 12.77 28.69
N PRO A 138 -11.78 13.87 29.47
CA PRO A 138 -11.02 14.02 30.72
C PRO A 138 -11.20 12.84 31.68
N GLY A 139 -10.08 12.30 32.13
CA GLY A 139 -10.02 11.15 33.02
C GLY A 139 -10.44 9.81 32.41
N ARG A 140 -10.65 9.74 31.09
CA ARG A 140 -11.12 8.52 30.41
C ARG A 140 -10.34 8.16 29.14
N GLU A 141 -10.20 9.11 28.21
CA GLU A 141 -9.64 8.79 26.89
C GLU A 141 -8.93 10.01 26.27
N LEU A 142 -7.74 9.77 25.78
CA LEU A 142 -7.04 10.64 24.84
C LEU A 142 -6.73 9.83 23.59
N ARG A 143 -7.04 10.38 22.41
CA ARG A 143 -6.73 9.71 21.14
C ARG A 143 -6.21 10.70 20.13
N TRP A 144 -5.22 10.27 19.37
CA TRP A 144 -4.71 11.03 18.26
C TRP A 144 -4.37 10.11 17.08
N ILE A 145 -4.24 10.69 15.90
CA ILE A 145 -3.79 10.01 14.71
C ILE A 145 -2.54 10.67 14.16
N GLY A 146 -1.56 9.87 13.84
CA GLY A 146 -0.39 10.28 13.10
C GLY A 146 -0.30 9.60 11.76
N ARG A 147 0.41 10.25 10.83
CA ARG A 147 0.56 9.75 9.47
C ARG A 147 1.99 9.90 8.99
N VAL A 148 2.46 8.89 8.28
CA VAL A 148 3.70 8.95 7.52
C VAL A 148 3.33 8.94 6.04
N GLY A 149 3.53 10.09 5.38
CA GLY A 149 3.10 10.30 4.00
C GLY A 149 1.61 10.60 3.87
N PRO A 150 1.01 10.36 2.69
CA PRO A 150 -0.42 10.55 2.47
C PRO A 150 -1.24 9.54 3.29
N GLY A 151 -2.47 9.93 3.69
CA GLY A 151 -3.39 9.05 4.41
C GLY A 151 -3.63 7.74 3.68
N GLY A 152 -3.70 6.64 4.42
CA GLY A 152 -3.82 5.29 3.87
C GLY A 152 -2.51 4.66 3.40
N LEU A 153 -1.37 5.36 3.52
CA LEU A 153 -0.05 4.78 3.32
C LEU A 153 0.45 4.10 4.60
N PHE A 154 0.55 4.88 5.68
CA PHE A 154 0.93 4.40 7.00
C PHE A 154 0.35 5.36 8.04
N ASP A 155 -0.77 4.99 8.61
CA ASP A 155 -1.51 5.73 9.62
C ASP A 155 -1.44 4.96 10.94
N GLY A 156 -1.22 5.68 12.06
CA GLY A 156 -1.26 5.14 13.41
C GLY A 156 -2.27 5.90 14.25
N GLU A 157 -3.34 5.24 14.68
CA GLU A 157 -4.31 5.80 15.63
C GLU A 157 -4.00 5.32 17.04
N HIS A 158 -3.44 6.22 17.85
CA HIS A 158 -2.99 5.95 19.21
C HIS A 158 -4.06 6.35 20.22
N THR A 159 -4.47 5.41 21.05
CA THR A 159 -5.52 5.57 22.06
C THR A 159 -4.95 5.28 23.45
N PHE A 160 -5.15 6.22 24.37
CA PHE A 160 -4.93 6.04 25.80
C PHE A 160 -6.26 5.95 26.50
N THR A 161 -6.50 4.86 27.23
CA THR A 161 -7.73 4.65 27.99
C THR A 161 -7.43 4.56 29.48
N ILE A 162 -8.19 5.26 30.30
CA ILE A 162 -8.14 5.21 31.75
C ILE A 162 -9.47 4.64 32.24
N GLN A 163 -9.45 3.41 32.72
CA GLN A 163 -10.63 2.72 33.25
C GLN A 163 -10.51 2.62 34.76
N ARG A 164 -11.45 3.20 35.50
CA ARG A 164 -11.52 2.98 36.95
C ARG A 164 -11.91 1.52 37.23
N ILE A 165 -11.11 0.84 38.05
CA ILE A 165 -11.38 -0.55 38.48
C ILE A 165 -11.45 -0.69 40.00
N GLY A 166 -11.19 0.40 40.74
CA GLY A 166 -11.31 0.49 42.20
C GLY A 166 -11.40 1.95 42.65
N PRO A 167 -11.47 2.21 43.96
CA PRO A 167 -11.52 3.57 44.52
C PRO A 167 -10.33 4.43 44.07
N ASP A 168 -9.12 3.93 44.26
CA ASP A 168 -7.85 4.56 43.86
C ASP A 168 -7.05 3.60 42.96
N LEU A 169 -7.73 2.90 42.06
CA LEU A 169 -7.14 1.96 41.15
C LEU A 169 -7.73 2.13 39.77
N VAL A 170 -6.86 2.30 38.78
CA VAL A 170 -7.25 2.36 37.37
C VAL A 170 -6.49 1.33 36.57
N ARG A 171 -7.08 0.84 35.47
CA ARG A 171 -6.36 0.20 34.37
C ARG A 171 -6.09 1.26 33.32
N PHE A 172 -4.82 1.48 33.04
CA PHE A 172 -4.35 2.32 31.93
C PHE A 172 -3.98 1.44 30.78
N THR A 173 -4.57 1.68 29.62
CA THR A 173 -4.30 0.95 28.37
C THR A 173 -3.81 1.91 27.33
N GLN A 174 -2.68 1.57 26.72
CA GLN A 174 -2.13 2.22 25.55
C GLN A 174 -2.29 1.27 24.37
N ARG A 175 -2.99 1.72 23.33
CA ARG A 175 -3.29 0.95 22.13
C ARG A 175 -3.00 1.79 20.91
N GLU A 176 -2.43 1.17 19.89
CA GLU A 176 -2.25 1.80 18.59
C GLU A 176 -2.69 0.86 17.48
N ASP A 177 -3.57 1.36 16.62
CA ASP A 177 -4.09 0.69 15.45
C ASP A 177 -3.40 1.27 14.21
N PHE A 178 -2.55 0.46 13.58
CA PHE A 178 -1.83 0.81 12.37
C PHE A 178 -2.60 0.37 11.15
N THR A 179 -2.87 1.28 10.21
CA THR A 179 -3.54 1.02 8.94
C THR A 179 -2.74 1.60 7.77
N GLY A 180 -2.95 1.06 6.57
CA GLY A 180 -2.32 1.56 5.36
C GLY A 180 -1.53 0.50 4.60
N VAL A 181 -1.30 0.77 3.31
CA VAL A 181 -0.71 -0.21 2.37
C VAL A 181 0.73 -0.61 2.70
N ALA A 182 1.44 0.21 3.48
CA ALA A 182 2.81 -0.09 3.90
C ALA A 182 2.88 -0.89 5.21
N VAL A 183 1.84 -0.88 6.05
CA VAL A 183 1.85 -1.48 7.40
C VAL A 183 2.29 -2.95 7.41
N PRO A 184 1.79 -3.84 6.52
CA PRO A 184 2.18 -5.25 6.55
C PRO A 184 3.69 -5.52 6.42
N PHE A 185 4.43 -4.59 5.82
CA PHE A 185 5.90 -4.71 5.67
C PHE A 185 6.67 -4.32 6.93
N TYR A 186 6.00 -3.69 7.90
CA TYR A 186 6.61 -3.15 9.12
C TYR A 186 6.12 -3.82 10.41
N GLU A 187 5.14 -4.75 10.36
CA GLU A 187 4.54 -5.37 11.54
C GLU A 187 5.58 -5.94 12.51
N GLY A 188 6.58 -6.67 12.01
CA GLY A 188 7.64 -7.24 12.84
C GLY A 188 8.48 -6.17 13.54
N LYS A 189 8.81 -5.08 12.84
CA LYS A 189 9.55 -3.96 13.40
C LYS A 189 8.71 -3.19 14.41
N LEU A 190 7.45 -2.91 14.10
CA LEU A 190 6.50 -2.28 15.03
C LEU A 190 6.37 -3.08 16.32
N HIS A 191 6.22 -4.40 16.22
CA HIS A 191 6.15 -5.25 17.41
C HIS A 191 7.42 -5.19 18.24
N ALA A 192 8.58 -5.31 17.61
CA ALA A 192 9.86 -5.36 18.30
C ALA A 192 10.25 -4.02 18.95
N ASP A 193 9.98 -2.90 18.27
CA ASP A 193 10.47 -1.58 18.69
C ASP A 193 9.42 -0.80 19.49
N THR A 194 8.13 -0.86 19.09
CA THR A 194 7.09 0.01 19.67
C THR A 194 6.46 -0.57 20.92
N LEU A 195 6.17 -1.89 20.96
CA LEU A 195 5.52 -2.49 22.13
C LEU A 195 6.33 -2.41 23.42
N PRO A 196 7.67 -2.59 23.42
CA PRO A 196 8.49 -2.34 24.61
C PRO A 196 8.42 -0.87 25.09
N GLN A 197 8.33 0.10 24.16
CA GLN A 197 8.22 1.51 24.50
C GLN A 197 6.88 1.85 25.15
N PHE A 198 5.78 1.22 24.70
CA PHE A 198 4.48 1.34 25.38
C PHE A 198 4.55 0.85 26.83
N ARG A 199 5.16 -0.29 27.04
CA ARG A 199 5.34 -0.86 28.38
C ARG A 199 6.21 0.04 29.27
N ALA A 200 7.30 0.59 28.72
CA ALA A 200 8.18 1.50 29.45
C ALA A 200 7.47 2.81 29.82
N MET A 201 6.73 3.42 28.89
CA MET A 201 5.92 4.61 29.16
C MET A 201 4.83 4.32 30.20
N ASN A 202 4.12 3.19 30.10
CA ASN A 202 3.10 2.79 31.06
C ASN A 202 3.69 2.65 32.49
N ALA A 203 4.85 2.01 32.61
CA ALA A 203 5.53 1.87 33.92
C ALA A 203 5.98 3.22 34.49
N ALA A 204 6.54 4.09 33.67
CA ALA A 204 6.95 5.44 34.08
C ALA A 204 5.75 6.31 34.50
N LEU A 205 4.63 6.23 33.77
CA LEU A 205 3.38 6.89 34.13
C LEU A 205 2.85 6.39 35.48
N ALA A 206 2.88 5.07 35.71
CA ALA A 206 2.46 4.47 36.98
C ALA A 206 3.33 4.95 38.15
N GLN A 207 4.65 4.94 37.99
CA GLN A 207 5.58 5.46 39.00
C GLN A 207 5.31 6.91 39.28
N ARG A 208 5.20 7.77 38.26
CA ARG A 208 4.91 9.21 38.41
C ARG A 208 3.57 9.49 39.12
N ALA A 209 2.57 8.64 38.89
CA ALA A 209 1.28 8.79 39.53
C ALA A 209 1.29 8.48 41.02
N ILE A 210 2.19 7.61 41.49
CA ILE A 210 2.34 7.21 42.89
C ILE A 210 3.21 8.22 43.68
N GLU A 211 4.31 8.71 43.08
CA GLU A 211 5.28 9.59 43.72
C GLU A 211 4.72 10.98 44.15
N GLY A 212 3.64 11.42 43.58
CA GLY A 212 3.03 12.72 43.88
C GLY A 212 1.83 12.65 44.85
N ARG A 213 1.79 11.62 45.71
CA ARG A 213 0.78 11.48 46.78
C ARG A 213 1.18 12.21 48.03
#